data_84e19f570f1d24cd19a9c577f18f8715
#
_entry.id   84e19f570f1d24cd19a9c577f18f8715
#
_cell.length_a   1.000
_cell.length_b   1.000
_cell.length_c   1.000
_cell.angle_alpha   90.00
_cell.angle_beta   90.00
_cell.angle_gamma   90.00
#
_symmetry.space_group_name_H-M   'P 1'
#
loop_
_entity.id
_entity.type
_entity.pdbx_description
1 polymer ?
#
loop_
_entity_poly.entity_id
_entity_poly.type
_entity_poly.pdbx_seq_one_letter_code
_entity_poly.pdbx_strand_id
1 'polypeptide(L)'
;MNAIVFVGEHPKTFDVRWHTHETWELIYCTSGHGAFRFQDARSIPYQAGEIVLIPPQMVHANSSESGFTNIHLNLFDPTFSFPAPFKIQDENGSCLKAFTEARLYYVSDCNKKELVLAALGDLISSYVVVFQSHTEFPEMVEKIRNMILQNYTNPEFELDEFIRTLPFNYDYLRKVFKKELGMSPLEYMTSLRMKNAERLLSTVWNSGHAISEIAHMCGYENALYFSRVFRKYFGCSPTKYLKSQDKVHLTDPGRRELDLEQKTDEIM
;
A
#
# COMPACT_ATOMS: atom_id res chain seq x y z
N MET A 1 8.08 4.30 -19.72
CA MET A 1 6.65 3.93 -19.88
C MET A 1 6.61 2.43 -19.77
N ASN A 2 6.06 1.92 -18.68
CA ASN A 2 5.97 0.48 -18.41
C ASN A 2 5.05 -0.17 -19.45
N ALA A 3 5.59 -0.89 -20.41
CA ALA A 3 4.78 -1.52 -21.44
C ALA A 3 4.68 -3.02 -21.20
N ILE A 4 3.44 -3.53 -21.07
CA ILE A 4 3.19 -4.96 -21.19
C ILE A 4 3.35 -5.33 -22.65
N VAL A 5 4.39 -6.10 -22.97
CA VAL A 5 4.70 -6.51 -24.35
C VAL A 5 4.18 -7.91 -24.68
N PHE A 6 3.91 -8.71 -23.65
CA PHE A 6 3.36 -10.05 -23.82
C PHE A 6 2.53 -10.43 -22.59
N VAL A 7 1.44 -11.15 -22.78
CA VAL A 7 0.67 -11.81 -21.72
C VAL A 7 0.30 -13.22 -22.18
N GLY A 8 0.62 -14.19 -21.37
CA GLY A 8 0.28 -15.58 -21.58
C GLY A 8 -0.31 -16.23 -20.34
N GLU A 9 -0.82 -17.43 -20.49
CA GLU A 9 -1.21 -18.30 -19.40
C GLU A 9 -0.74 -19.72 -19.65
N HIS A 10 -0.39 -20.41 -18.57
CA HIS A 10 -0.24 -21.86 -18.61
C HIS A 10 -1.48 -22.51 -18.00
N PRO A 11 -2.19 -23.37 -18.77
CA PRO A 11 -3.11 -24.33 -18.18
C PRO A 11 -2.33 -25.27 -17.26
N LYS A 12 -2.96 -26.21 -16.61
CA LYS A 12 -2.26 -27.12 -15.71
C LYS A 12 -1.01 -27.71 -16.37
N THR A 13 0.15 -27.27 -15.92
CA THR A 13 1.48 -27.56 -16.46
C THR A 13 2.37 -28.13 -15.37
N PHE A 14 3.32 -29.00 -15.72
CA PHE A 14 4.23 -29.65 -14.79
C PHE A 14 5.67 -29.15 -14.97
N ASP A 15 6.07 -28.86 -16.22
CA ASP A 15 7.41 -28.43 -16.56
C ASP A 15 7.40 -27.35 -17.63
N VAL A 16 8.25 -26.32 -17.43
CA VAL A 16 8.63 -25.34 -18.47
C VAL A 16 10.12 -25.47 -18.69
N ARG A 17 10.51 -25.67 -19.95
CA ARG A 17 11.92 -25.88 -20.34
C ARG A 17 12.74 -24.63 -20.10
N TRP A 18 14.05 -24.79 -20.08
CA TRP A 18 15.04 -23.71 -20.01
C TRP A 18 14.85 -22.69 -21.12
N HIS A 19 14.68 -21.42 -20.76
CA HIS A 19 14.50 -20.30 -21.66
C HIS A 19 14.94 -18.99 -21.01
N THR A 20 14.87 -17.88 -21.75
CA THR A 20 15.18 -16.54 -21.27
C THR A 20 14.39 -15.50 -22.05
N HIS A 21 14.28 -14.29 -21.52
CA HIS A 21 13.59 -13.15 -22.11
C HIS A 21 14.45 -11.89 -22.08
N GLU A 22 14.25 -11.00 -23.03
CA GLU A 22 14.89 -9.67 -23.07
C GLU A 22 14.22 -8.64 -22.15
N THR A 23 13.08 -8.99 -21.56
CA THR A 23 12.25 -8.16 -20.71
C THR A 23 12.08 -8.81 -19.34
N TRP A 24 11.57 -8.04 -18.39
CA TRP A 24 11.13 -8.63 -17.12
C TRP A 24 9.99 -9.60 -17.35
N GLU A 25 10.05 -10.76 -16.74
CA GLU A 25 8.94 -11.70 -16.70
C GLU A 25 8.36 -11.75 -15.28
N LEU A 26 7.03 -11.58 -15.20
CA LEU A 26 6.26 -11.65 -13.96
C LEU A 26 5.27 -12.80 -14.09
N ILE A 27 5.36 -13.76 -13.19
CA ILE A 27 4.56 -14.98 -13.23
C ILE A 27 3.69 -15.05 -11.97
N TYR A 28 2.38 -14.87 -12.14
CA TYR A 28 1.39 -15.04 -11.06
C TYR A 28 0.92 -16.49 -11.00
N CYS A 29 1.22 -17.20 -9.93
CA CYS A 29 0.71 -18.56 -9.71
C CYS A 29 -0.77 -18.50 -9.30
N THR A 30 -1.66 -18.96 -10.18
CA THR A 30 -3.12 -18.98 -9.93
C THR A 30 -3.59 -20.22 -9.18
N SER A 31 -2.90 -21.36 -9.35
CA SER A 31 -3.12 -22.56 -8.55
C SER A 31 -1.91 -23.49 -8.55
N GLY A 32 -1.85 -24.38 -7.55
CA GLY A 32 -0.76 -25.33 -7.39
C GLY A 32 0.48 -24.72 -6.75
N HIS A 33 1.62 -25.36 -6.94
CA HIS A 33 2.94 -24.94 -6.45
C HIS A 33 4.03 -25.52 -7.34
N GLY A 34 5.23 -24.99 -7.24
CA GLY A 34 6.40 -25.45 -8.00
C GLY A 34 7.67 -24.73 -7.57
N ALA A 35 8.72 -24.83 -8.40
CA ALA A 35 9.95 -24.10 -8.18
C ALA A 35 10.56 -23.65 -9.52
N PHE A 36 10.93 -22.37 -9.60
CA PHE A 36 11.81 -21.88 -10.63
C PHE A 36 13.25 -22.25 -10.31
N ARG A 37 13.98 -22.72 -11.32
CA ARG A 37 15.40 -23.08 -11.24
C ARG A 37 16.21 -22.20 -12.18
N PHE A 38 17.37 -21.77 -11.73
CA PHE A 38 18.28 -20.89 -12.45
C PHE A 38 19.63 -21.57 -12.69
N GLN A 39 20.37 -21.14 -13.72
CA GLN A 39 21.67 -21.76 -14.05
C GLN A 39 22.72 -21.65 -12.96
N ASP A 40 22.62 -20.65 -12.08
CA ASP A 40 23.52 -20.45 -10.93
C ASP A 40 23.15 -21.29 -9.69
N ALA A 41 22.40 -22.37 -9.89
CA ALA A 41 21.90 -23.29 -8.87
C ALA A 41 20.90 -22.69 -7.86
N ARG A 42 20.46 -21.43 -8.03
CA ARG A 42 19.34 -20.88 -7.24
C ARG A 42 18.03 -21.59 -7.58
N SER A 43 17.16 -21.69 -6.58
CA SER A 43 15.78 -22.17 -6.74
C SER A 43 14.85 -21.30 -5.94
N ILE A 44 13.73 -20.91 -6.55
CA ILE A 44 12.67 -20.13 -5.89
C ILE A 44 11.39 -20.97 -5.87
N PRO A 45 11.06 -21.58 -4.71
CA PRO A 45 9.77 -22.25 -4.57
C PRO A 45 8.62 -21.22 -4.52
N TYR A 46 7.51 -21.56 -5.13
CA TYR A 46 6.32 -20.72 -5.17
C TYR A 46 5.04 -21.55 -5.00
N GLN A 47 3.96 -20.88 -4.63
CA GLN A 47 2.61 -21.44 -4.48
C GLN A 47 1.55 -20.46 -4.99
N ALA A 48 0.29 -20.90 -5.01
CA ALA A 48 -0.84 -20.07 -5.42
C ALA A 48 -0.90 -18.75 -4.62
N GLY A 49 -1.15 -17.64 -5.32
CA GLY A 49 -1.17 -16.29 -4.76
C GLY A 49 0.20 -15.59 -4.72
N GLU A 50 1.27 -16.27 -5.09
CA GLU A 50 2.60 -15.66 -5.20
C GLU A 50 2.93 -15.27 -6.65
N ILE A 51 3.74 -14.22 -6.78
CA ILE A 51 4.26 -13.72 -8.05
C ILE A 51 5.76 -13.89 -8.04
N VAL A 52 6.32 -14.58 -9.02
CA VAL A 52 7.76 -14.67 -9.23
C VAL A 52 8.17 -13.66 -10.29
N LEU A 53 9.20 -12.87 -9.98
CA LEU A 53 9.75 -11.84 -10.87
C LEU A 53 11.15 -12.27 -11.33
N ILE A 54 11.36 -12.31 -12.64
CA ILE A 54 12.59 -12.76 -13.26
C ILE A 54 13.19 -11.62 -14.09
N PRO A 55 14.42 -11.18 -13.80
CA PRO A 55 15.11 -10.15 -14.56
C PRO A 55 15.35 -10.53 -16.01
N PRO A 56 15.54 -9.55 -16.92
CA PRO A 56 15.93 -9.78 -18.28
C PRO A 56 17.19 -10.66 -18.41
N GLN A 57 17.27 -11.43 -19.49
CA GLN A 57 18.42 -12.29 -19.85
C GLN A 57 18.75 -13.40 -18.84
N MET A 58 17.93 -13.62 -17.84
CA MET A 58 18.14 -14.68 -16.87
C MET A 58 17.56 -16.00 -17.37
N VAL A 59 18.44 -16.99 -17.59
CA VAL A 59 18.06 -18.33 -18.04
C VAL A 59 17.42 -19.08 -16.88
N HIS A 60 16.21 -19.56 -17.07
CA HIS A 60 15.42 -20.23 -16.04
C HIS A 60 14.54 -21.36 -16.60
N ALA A 61 14.10 -22.23 -15.71
CA ALA A 61 13.15 -23.30 -15.97
C ALA A 61 12.20 -23.40 -14.79
N ASN A 62 11.03 -24.01 -14.99
CA ASN A 62 10.04 -24.23 -13.95
C ASN A 62 9.65 -25.69 -13.87
N SER A 63 9.43 -26.22 -12.67
CA SER A 63 8.96 -27.60 -12.47
C SER A 63 8.03 -27.70 -11.26
N SER A 64 7.09 -28.64 -11.34
CA SER A 64 6.12 -28.97 -10.29
C SER A 64 5.77 -30.45 -10.32
N GLU A 65 5.68 -31.09 -9.17
CA GLU A 65 5.23 -32.47 -9.06
C GLU A 65 3.71 -32.62 -9.16
N SER A 66 2.96 -31.63 -8.65
CA SER A 66 1.49 -31.65 -8.62
C SER A 66 0.83 -30.89 -9.78
N GLY A 67 1.62 -30.13 -10.53
CA GLY A 67 1.18 -29.20 -11.55
C GLY A 67 0.77 -27.84 -10.98
N PHE A 68 0.88 -26.81 -11.84
CA PHE A 68 0.51 -25.44 -11.54
C PHE A 68 -0.26 -24.81 -12.70
N THR A 69 -0.98 -23.74 -12.42
CA THR A 69 -1.51 -22.79 -13.42
C THR A 69 -0.99 -21.42 -13.14
N ASN A 70 -0.77 -20.62 -14.15
CA ASN A 70 -0.30 -19.24 -13.98
C ASN A 70 -0.81 -18.30 -15.08
N ILE A 71 -0.77 -17.00 -14.78
CA ILE A 71 -0.78 -15.93 -15.77
C ILE A 71 0.61 -15.30 -15.71
N HIS A 72 1.27 -15.16 -16.87
CA HIS A 72 2.57 -14.53 -16.95
C HIS A 72 2.56 -13.37 -17.95
N LEU A 73 3.34 -12.35 -17.66
CA LEU A 73 3.46 -11.18 -18.52
C LEU A 73 4.92 -10.72 -18.60
N ASN A 74 5.25 -10.13 -19.74
CA ASN A 74 6.54 -9.51 -19.94
C ASN A 74 6.39 -7.98 -19.92
N LEU A 75 7.20 -7.32 -19.06
CA LEU A 75 7.26 -5.88 -18.91
C LEU A 75 8.55 -5.33 -19.49
N PHE A 76 8.41 -4.33 -20.35
CA PHE A 76 9.52 -3.53 -20.83
C PHE A 76 9.63 -2.26 -19.98
N ASP A 77 10.86 -1.91 -19.54
CA ASP A 77 11.20 -0.68 -18.82
C ASP A 77 10.29 -0.40 -17.59
N PRO A 78 10.14 -1.36 -16.64
CA PRO A 78 9.35 -1.11 -15.44
C PRO A 78 10.02 -0.09 -14.50
N THR A 79 9.23 0.50 -13.58
CA THR A 79 9.71 1.45 -12.58
C THR A 79 10.58 0.82 -11.49
N PHE A 80 10.71 -0.50 -11.48
CA PHE A 80 11.57 -1.26 -10.58
C PHE A 80 12.75 -1.88 -11.33
N SER A 81 13.84 -2.11 -10.61
CA SER A 81 15.00 -2.85 -11.14
C SER A 81 15.68 -3.59 -9.99
N PHE A 82 15.81 -4.92 -10.13
CA PHE A 82 16.43 -5.78 -9.12
C PHE A 82 17.50 -6.65 -9.77
N PRO A 83 18.63 -6.90 -9.09
CA PRO A 83 19.74 -7.65 -9.67
C PRO A 83 19.51 -9.17 -9.69
N ALA A 84 18.47 -9.67 -9.03
CA ALA A 84 18.20 -11.08 -8.85
C ALA A 84 16.70 -11.37 -8.93
N PRO A 85 16.30 -12.61 -9.30
CA PRO A 85 14.91 -13.01 -9.25
C PRO A 85 14.46 -13.11 -7.79
N PHE A 86 13.18 -12.77 -7.55
CA PHE A 86 12.56 -12.84 -6.24
C PHE A 86 11.07 -13.13 -6.36
N LYS A 87 10.39 -13.33 -5.23
CA LYS A 87 8.94 -13.51 -5.19
C LYS A 87 8.29 -12.58 -4.20
N ILE A 88 7.04 -12.24 -4.48
CA ILE A 88 6.17 -11.45 -3.61
C ILE A 88 4.84 -12.18 -3.41
N GLN A 89 4.16 -11.92 -2.29
CA GLN A 89 2.83 -12.43 -1.98
C GLN A 89 1.77 -11.39 -2.34
N ASP A 90 0.74 -11.78 -3.09
CA ASP A 90 -0.45 -10.94 -3.32
C ASP A 90 -1.48 -11.16 -2.21
N GLU A 91 -1.34 -10.44 -1.09
CA GLU A 91 -2.15 -10.65 0.11
C GLU A 91 -3.64 -10.31 -0.08
N ASN A 92 -3.96 -9.38 -0.99
CA ASN A 92 -5.32 -8.85 -1.16
C ASN A 92 -5.95 -9.15 -2.53
N GLY A 93 -5.26 -9.89 -3.39
CA GLY A 93 -5.71 -10.25 -4.74
C GLY A 93 -5.72 -9.07 -5.73
N SER A 94 -5.04 -7.96 -5.43
CA SER A 94 -4.97 -6.80 -6.33
C SER A 94 -4.15 -7.07 -7.58
N CYS A 95 -3.03 -7.78 -7.43
CA CYS A 95 -2.23 -8.21 -8.57
C CYS A 95 -2.98 -9.21 -9.45
N LEU A 96 -3.69 -10.18 -8.86
CA LEU A 96 -4.49 -11.13 -9.64
C LEU A 96 -5.50 -10.42 -10.54
N LYS A 97 -6.19 -9.40 -10.03
CA LYS A 97 -7.12 -8.60 -10.82
C LYS A 97 -6.42 -7.90 -11.99
N ALA A 98 -5.28 -7.24 -11.72
CA ALA A 98 -4.52 -6.54 -12.76
C ALA A 98 -3.96 -7.50 -13.84
N PHE A 99 -3.46 -8.68 -13.44
CA PHE A 99 -2.99 -9.71 -14.37
C PHE A 99 -4.13 -10.27 -15.23
N THR A 100 -5.28 -10.52 -14.62
CA THR A 100 -6.48 -11.01 -15.33
C THR A 100 -6.97 -9.97 -16.34
N GLU A 101 -7.05 -8.70 -15.95
CA GLU A 101 -7.42 -7.61 -16.85
C GLU A 101 -6.41 -7.46 -17.99
N ALA A 102 -5.10 -7.51 -17.70
CA ALA A 102 -4.06 -7.45 -18.72
C ALA A 102 -4.22 -8.57 -19.77
N ARG A 103 -4.52 -9.80 -19.31
CA ARG A 103 -4.78 -10.92 -20.20
C ARG A 103 -6.00 -10.70 -21.09
N LEU A 104 -7.12 -10.23 -20.50
CA LEU A 104 -8.36 -9.96 -21.25
C LEU A 104 -8.14 -8.92 -22.35
N TYR A 105 -7.47 -7.80 -22.03
CA TYR A 105 -7.18 -6.77 -23.02
C TYR A 105 -6.15 -7.21 -24.05
N TYR A 106 -5.14 -8.00 -23.67
CA TYR A 106 -4.10 -8.46 -24.57
C TYR A 106 -4.66 -9.31 -25.71
N VAL A 107 -5.60 -10.24 -25.42
CA VAL A 107 -6.24 -11.10 -26.41
C VAL A 107 -7.44 -10.44 -27.11
N SER A 108 -7.89 -9.28 -26.66
CA SER A 108 -9.05 -8.60 -27.25
C SER A 108 -8.69 -7.88 -28.54
N ASP A 109 -9.70 -7.68 -29.39
CA ASP A 109 -9.61 -6.84 -30.61
C ASP A 109 -9.96 -5.36 -30.29
N CYS A 110 -9.87 -4.96 -29.02
CA CYS A 110 -10.23 -3.61 -28.59
C CYS A 110 -9.29 -2.58 -29.23
N ASN A 111 -9.87 -1.56 -29.85
CA ASN A 111 -9.10 -0.45 -30.40
C ASN A 111 -8.43 0.33 -29.24
N LYS A 112 -7.15 0.65 -29.37
CA LYS A 112 -6.33 1.33 -28.34
C LYS A 112 -6.12 0.51 -27.06
N LYS A 113 -6.16 -0.82 -27.11
CA LYS A 113 -5.84 -1.70 -25.97
C LYS A 113 -4.45 -1.41 -25.36
N GLU A 114 -3.51 -0.89 -26.16
CA GLU A 114 -2.17 -0.51 -25.73
C GLU A 114 -2.19 0.55 -24.63
N LEU A 115 -3.18 1.45 -24.62
CA LEU A 115 -3.34 2.44 -23.54
C LEU A 115 -3.72 1.79 -22.22
N VAL A 116 -4.62 0.80 -22.26
CA VAL A 116 -5.03 0.03 -21.07
C VAL A 116 -3.88 -0.84 -20.61
N LEU A 117 -3.18 -1.53 -21.50
CA LEU A 117 -2.03 -2.36 -21.15
C LEU A 117 -0.88 -1.53 -20.55
N ALA A 118 -0.63 -0.31 -21.03
CA ALA A 118 0.34 0.59 -20.43
C ALA A 118 -0.06 1.00 -19.01
N ALA A 119 -1.32 1.39 -18.80
CA ALA A 119 -1.83 1.74 -17.46
C ALA A 119 -1.78 0.55 -16.47
N LEU A 120 -2.09 -0.66 -16.95
CA LEU A 120 -1.97 -1.89 -16.15
C LEU A 120 -0.51 -2.23 -15.84
N GLY A 121 0.41 -2.00 -16.78
CA GLY A 121 1.85 -2.15 -16.58
C GLY A 121 2.38 -1.20 -15.48
N ASP A 122 1.96 0.07 -15.49
CA ASP A 122 2.29 1.04 -14.45
C ASP A 122 1.70 0.63 -13.09
N LEU A 123 0.45 0.15 -13.07
CA LEU A 123 -0.21 -0.32 -11.84
C LEU A 123 0.48 -1.56 -11.26
N ILE A 124 0.78 -2.57 -12.08
CA ILE A 124 1.47 -3.79 -11.66
C ILE A 124 2.88 -3.45 -11.15
N SER A 125 3.61 -2.56 -11.83
CA SER A 125 4.93 -2.11 -11.37
C SER A 125 4.85 -1.41 -10.02
N SER A 126 3.81 -0.60 -9.80
CA SER A 126 3.58 0.05 -8.51
C SER A 126 3.27 -0.96 -7.40
N TYR A 127 2.48 -2.00 -7.67
CA TYR A 127 2.25 -3.09 -6.73
C TYR A 127 3.53 -3.84 -6.39
N VAL A 128 4.38 -4.13 -7.37
CA VAL A 128 5.68 -4.79 -7.14
C VAL A 128 6.53 -3.97 -6.18
N VAL A 129 6.66 -2.66 -6.37
CA VAL A 129 7.42 -1.76 -5.48
C VAL A 129 6.81 -1.74 -4.08
N VAL A 130 5.50 -1.63 -3.97
CA VAL A 130 4.80 -1.63 -2.67
C VAL A 130 4.98 -2.97 -1.96
N PHE A 131 4.73 -4.10 -2.63
CA PHE A 131 4.82 -5.41 -2.00
C PHE A 131 6.25 -5.83 -1.67
N GLN A 132 7.25 -5.38 -2.44
CA GLN A 132 8.63 -5.60 -2.09
C GLN A 132 9.02 -4.87 -0.80
N SER A 133 8.55 -3.65 -0.60
CA SER A 133 8.80 -2.93 0.66
C SER A 133 8.20 -3.66 1.88
N HIS A 134 7.15 -4.46 1.68
CA HIS A 134 6.57 -5.32 2.72
C HIS A 134 7.45 -6.54 3.06
N THR A 135 8.20 -7.09 2.10
CA THR A 135 9.08 -8.25 2.36
C THR A 135 10.36 -7.88 3.12
N GLU A 136 10.71 -6.61 3.21
CA GLU A 136 11.86 -6.11 3.99
C GLU A 136 11.57 -6.00 5.49
N PHE A 137 10.27 -5.98 5.88
CA PHE A 137 9.89 -5.91 7.29
C PHE A 137 9.66 -7.30 7.88
N PRO A 138 10.16 -7.60 9.08
CA PRO A 138 9.79 -8.82 9.76
C PRO A 138 8.26 -8.95 9.85
N GLU A 139 7.73 -10.14 9.56
CA GLU A 139 6.28 -10.44 9.54
C GLU A 139 5.50 -9.82 10.72
N MET A 140 6.11 -9.85 11.92
CA MET A 140 5.48 -9.29 13.12
C MET A 140 5.42 -7.76 13.12
N VAL A 141 6.39 -7.08 12.53
CA VAL A 141 6.36 -5.61 12.37
C VAL A 141 5.22 -5.21 11.46
N GLU A 142 5.07 -5.94 10.36
CA GLU A 142 3.98 -5.73 9.41
C GLU A 142 2.60 -5.98 10.04
N LYS A 143 2.46 -7.04 10.81
CA LYS A 143 1.24 -7.35 11.56
C LYS A 143 0.88 -6.25 12.55
N ILE A 144 1.86 -5.72 13.29
CA ILE A 144 1.65 -4.59 14.22
C ILE A 144 1.25 -3.33 13.44
N ARG A 145 1.94 -3.02 12.35
CA ARG A 145 1.65 -1.86 11.50
C ARG A 145 0.23 -1.90 10.95
N ASN A 146 -0.17 -3.02 10.37
CA ASN A 146 -1.50 -3.21 9.79
C ASN A 146 -2.61 -3.11 10.85
N MET A 147 -2.39 -3.67 12.03
CA MET A 147 -3.34 -3.56 13.13
C MET A 147 -3.50 -2.10 13.59
N ILE A 148 -2.41 -1.34 13.67
CA ILE A 148 -2.47 0.10 13.96
C ILE A 148 -3.24 0.85 12.86
N LEU A 149 -2.95 0.60 11.59
CA LEU A 149 -3.63 1.26 10.46
C LEU A 149 -5.14 1.00 10.44
N GLN A 150 -5.57 -0.18 10.83
CA GLN A 150 -6.99 -0.55 10.89
C GLN A 150 -7.71 0.06 12.10
N ASN A 151 -7.00 0.36 13.20
CA ASN A 151 -7.61 0.69 14.48
C ASN A 151 -7.18 2.02 15.09
N TYR A 152 -6.32 2.83 14.44
CA TYR A 152 -5.81 4.07 15.07
C TYR A 152 -6.89 5.09 15.40
N THR A 153 -8.05 5.05 14.73
CA THR A 153 -9.21 5.91 15.01
C THR A 153 -10.15 5.34 16.05
N ASN A 154 -9.97 4.09 16.47
CA ASN A 154 -10.77 3.47 17.51
C ASN A 154 -10.23 3.86 18.89
N PRO A 155 -11.01 4.58 19.74
CA PRO A 155 -10.55 4.95 21.09
C PRO A 155 -10.39 3.75 22.03
N GLU A 156 -11.13 2.66 21.82
CA GLU A 156 -11.06 1.44 22.64
C GLU A 156 -9.90 0.51 22.25
N PHE A 157 -9.14 0.84 21.21
CA PHE A 157 -8.04 0.00 20.75
C PHE A 157 -6.82 0.08 21.66
N GLU A 158 -6.55 -1.02 22.39
CA GLU A 158 -5.42 -1.19 23.29
C GLU A 158 -4.21 -1.81 22.58
N LEU A 159 -3.34 -0.94 22.03
CA LEU A 159 -2.17 -1.36 21.25
C LEU A 159 -1.23 -2.29 22.02
N ASP A 160 -0.98 -1.99 23.29
CA ASP A 160 -0.09 -2.78 24.13
C ASP A 160 -0.65 -4.18 24.42
N GLU A 161 -1.97 -4.30 24.63
CA GLU A 161 -2.64 -5.59 24.76
C GLU A 161 -2.51 -6.41 23.49
N PHE A 162 -2.77 -5.80 22.33
CA PHE A 162 -2.59 -6.48 21.06
C PHE A 162 -1.15 -7.00 20.88
N ILE A 163 -0.12 -6.17 21.11
CA ILE A 163 1.27 -6.60 20.96
C ILE A 163 1.60 -7.78 21.90
N ARG A 164 1.02 -7.82 23.11
CA ARG A 164 1.20 -8.93 24.07
C ARG A 164 0.55 -10.24 23.62
N THR A 165 -0.41 -10.22 22.70
CA THR A 165 -1.01 -11.45 22.13
C THR A 165 -0.10 -12.12 21.10
N LEU A 166 0.92 -11.43 20.60
CA LEU A 166 1.83 -11.94 19.59
C LEU A 166 2.84 -12.94 20.20
N PRO A 167 3.34 -13.92 19.42
CA PRO A 167 4.15 -15.03 19.94
C PRO A 167 5.60 -14.64 20.29
N PHE A 168 5.88 -13.36 20.54
CA PHE A 168 7.21 -12.84 20.87
C PHE A 168 7.15 -11.93 22.09
N ASN A 169 8.31 -11.74 22.72
CA ASN A 169 8.44 -10.81 23.84
C ASN A 169 8.08 -9.38 23.41
N TYR A 170 7.27 -8.69 24.20
CA TYR A 170 6.78 -7.32 23.96
C TYR A 170 7.91 -6.31 23.70
N ASP A 171 8.96 -6.33 24.53
CA ASP A 171 10.10 -5.41 24.37
C ASP A 171 10.92 -5.71 23.11
N TYR A 172 11.02 -6.98 22.73
CA TYR A 172 11.65 -7.38 21.48
C TYR A 172 10.90 -6.82 20.29
N LEU A 173 9.58 -7.01 20.23
CA LEU A 173 8.74 -6.51 19.13
C LEU A 173 8.82 -4.98 19.01
N ARG A 174 8.79 -4.25 20.13
CA ARG A 174 8.95 -2.79 20.12
C ARG A 174 10.30 -2.34 19.59
N LYS A 175 11.39 -3.04 19.96
CA LYS A 175 12.74 -2.74 19.46
C LYS A 175 12.86 -3.01 17.97
N VAL A 176 12.35 -4.14 17.50
CA VAL A 176 12.37 -4.50 16.07
C VAL A 176 11.53 -3.50 15.27
N PHE A 177 10.31 -3.18 15.70
CA PHE A 177 9.46 -2.18 15.07
C PHE A 177 10.15 -0.81 14.98
N LYS A 178 10.80 -0.37 16.08
CA LYS A 178 11.55 0.90 16.10
C LYS A 178 12.77 0.86 15.18
N LYS A 179 13.47 -0.26 15.10
CA LYS A 179 14.61 -0.44 14.19
C LYS A 179 14.18 -0.31 12.74
N GLU A 180 13.06 -0.92 12.36
CA GLU A 180 12.57 -0.96 10.98
C GLU A 180 11.88 0.35 10.55
N LEU A 181 11.07 0.95 11.42
CA LEU A 181 10.26 2.14 11.10
C LEU A 181 10.80 3.45 11.68
N GLY A 182 11.91 3.43 12.41
CA GLY A 182 12.52 4.60 13.02
C GLY A 182 11.80 5.12 14.27
N MET A 183 10.63 4.56 14.61
CA MET A 183 9.79 4.99 15.74
C MET A 183 9.08 3.79 16.39
N SER A 184 8.73 3.92 17.67
CA SER A 184 7.98 2.86 18.37
C SER A 184 6.55 2.70 17.84
N PRO A 185 5.88 1.55 18.08
CA PRO A 185 4.48 1.36 17.70
C PRO A 185 3.54 2.45 18.20
N LEU A 186 3.72 2.90 19.45
CA LEU A 186 2.92 3.98 20.04
C LEU A 186 3.18 5.34 19.39
N GLU A 187 4.45 5.66 19.07
CA GLU A 187 4.79 6.88 18.32
C GLU A 187 4.20 6.84 16.91
N TYR A 188 4.21 5.68 16.26
CA TYR A 188 3.60 5.50 14.95
C TYR A 188 2.08 5.71 14.99
N MET A 189 1.36 5.05 15.92
CA MET A 189 -0.07 5.25 16.13
C MET A 189 -0.41 6.71 16.45
N THR A 190 0.38 7.34 17.32
CA THR A 190 0.20 8.76 17.68
C THR A 190 0.38 9.66 16.47
N SER A 191 1.37 9.41 15.61
CA SER A 191 1.59 10.21 14.39
C SER A 191 0.39 10.15 13.43
N LEU A 192 -0.20 8.97 13.24
CA LEU A 192 -1.41 8.78 12.43
C LEU A 192 -2.62 9.51 13.02
N ARG A 193 -2.83 9.41 14.32
CA ARG A 193 -3.89 10.11 15.05
C ARG A 193 -3.74 11.63 14.91
N MET A 194 -2.52 12.15 15.01
CA MET A 194 -2.25 13.59 14.89
C MET A 194 -2.43 14.11 13.46
N LYS A 195 -1.98 13.36 12.44
CA LYS A 195 -2.26 13.69 11.03
C LYS A 195 -3.75 13.69 10.72
N ASN A 196 -4.50 12.74 11.28
CA ASN A 196 -5.96 12.72 11.15
C ASN A 196 -6.61 13.90 11.87
N ALA A 197 -6.11 14.27 13.06
CA ALA A 197 -6.60 15.43 13.80
C ALA A 197 -6.36 16.74 13.04
N GLU A 198 -5.21 16.92 12.45
CA GLU A 198 -4.90 18.07 11.60
C GLU A 198 -5.88 18.18 10.42
N ARG A 199 -6.11 17.07 9.71
CA ARG A 199 -7.07 17.01 8.60
C ARG A 199 -8.49 17.34 9.06
N LEU A 200 -8.97 16.74 10.15
CA LEU A 200 -10.31 16.98 10.67
C LEU A 200 -10.49 18.42 11.15
N LEU A 201 -9.50 18.98 11.84
CA LEU A 201 -9.54 20.38 12.26
C LEU A 201 -9.62 21.34 11.07
N SER A 202 -8.95 21.07 9.96
CA SER A 202 -9.01 21.92 8.77
C SER A 202 -10.27 21.72 7.91
N THR A 203 -10.92 20.55 7.94
CA THR A 203 -12.05 20.23 7.04
C THR A 203 -13.42 20.24 7.73
N VAL A 204 -13.50 19.84 8.99
CA VAL A 204 -14.78 19.57 9.69
C VAL A 204 -15.14 20.66 10.72
N TRP A 205 -14.20 21.53 11.05
CA TRP A 205 -14.44 22.59 12.03
C TRP A 205 -15.62 23.52 11.67
N ASN A 206 -15.78 23.88 10.42
CA ASN A 206 -16.89 24.73 9.95
C ASN A 206 -18.27 24.06 10.11
N SER A 207 -18.33 22.76 10.44
CA SER A 207 -19.55 22.00 10.71
C SER A 207 -19.98 22.03 12.18
N GLY A 208 -19.33 22.85 13.04
CA GLY A 208 -19.72 23.05 14.44
C GLY A 208 -19.30 21.94 15.40
N HIS A 209 -18.41 21.04 15.00
CA HIS A 209 -17.94 19.97 15.89
C HIS A 209 -17.09 20.49 17.05
N ALA A 210 -17.37 19.99 18.26
CA ALA A 210 -16.57 20.27 19.44
C ALA A 210 -15.20 19.58 19.38
N ILE A 211 -14.19 20.15 20.04
CA ILE A 211 -12.86 19.51 20.14
C ILE A 211 -12.92 18.10 20.76
N SER A 212 -13.91 17.84 21.63
CA SER A 212 -14.14 16.51 22.19
C SER A 212 -14.59 15.48 21.17
N GLU A 213 -15.42 15.87 20.22
CA GLU A 213 -15.86 15.01 19.11
C GLU A 213 -14.70 14.71 18.15
N ILE A 214 -13.91 15.72 17.81
CA ILE A 214 -12.71 15.55 16.98
C ILE A 214 -11.71 14.63 17.69
N ALA A 215 -11.52 14.78 19.01
CA ALA A 215 -10.66 13.88 19.78
C ALA A 215 -11.13 12.43 19.67
N HIS A 216 -12.43 12.18 19.82
CA HIS A 216 -13.02 10.84 19.71
C HIS A 216 -12.84 10.27 18.29
N MET A 217 -13.09 11.06 17.23
CA MET A 217 -12.86 10.67 15.84
C MET A 217 -11.39 10.36 15.52
N CYS A 218 -10.46 10.86 16.35
CA CYS A 218 -9.02 10.59 16.27
C CYS A 218 -8.57 9.43 17.17
N GLY A 219 -9.48 8.70 17.82
CA GLY A 219 -9.17 7.58 18.68
C GLY A 219 -8.78 7.96 20.13
N TYR A 220 -9.23 9.10 20.62
CA TYR A 220 -8.99 9.53 22.01
C TYR A 220 -10.31 9.61 22.79
N GLU A 221 -10.46 8.85 23.84
CA GLU A 221 -11.61 8.98 24.76
C GLU A 221 -11.56 10.29 25.53
N ASN A 222 -10.36 10.71 25.94
CA ASN A 222 -10.17 11.89 26.77
C ASN A 222 -9.68 13.10 25.97
N ALA A 223 -10.55 14.09 25.79
CA ALA A 223 -10.27 15.31 25.04
C ALA A 223 -9.15 16.19 25.65
N LEU A 224 -8.96 16.14 26.98
CA LEU A 224 -7.87 16.87 27.65
C LEU A 224 -6.53 16.20 27.34
N TYR A 225 -6.48 14.87 27.36
CA TYR A 225 -5.29 14.12 26.96
C TYR A 225 -4.97 14.36 25.48
N PHE A 226 -5.96 14.27 24.59
CA PHE A 226 -5.81 14.63 23.18
C PHE A 226 -5.18 16.02 23.01
N SER A 227 -5.72 17.03 23.70
CA SER A 227 -5.22 18.41 23.59
C SER A 227 -3.76 18.55 24.06
N ARG A 228 -3.34 17.79 25.07
CA ARG A 228 -1.93 17.74 25.51
C ARG A 228 -1.02 17.09 24.46
N VAL A 229 -1.43 15.95 23.88
CA VAL A 229 -0.69 15.24 22.82
C VAL A 229 -0.59 16.13 21.56
N PHE A 230 -1.70 16.75 21.16
CA PHE A 230 -1.75 17.67 20.03
C PHE A 230 -0.80 18.85 20.22
N ARG A 231 -0.81 19.48 21.40
CA ARG A 231 0.10 20.57 21.73
C ARG A 231 1.56 20.13 21.71
N LYS A 232 1.87 18.94 22.19
CA LYS A 232 3.22 18.38 22.13
C LYS A 232 3.69 18.16 20.69
N TYR A 233 2.78 17.76 19.80
CA TYR A 233 3.09 17.42 18.43
C TYR A 233 3.19 18.65 17.53
N PHE A 234 2.24 19.59 17.63
CA PHE A 234 2.14 20.80 16.77
C PHE A 234 2.60 22.09 17.45
N GLY A 235 3.03 22.08 18.69
CA GLY A 235 3.49 23.26 19.42
C GLY A 235 2.38 24.18 19.93
N CYS A 236 1.11 23.97 19.58
CA CYS A 236 -0.03 24.76 20.02
C CYS A 236 -1.26 23.90 20.30
N SER A 237 -2.24 24.44 21.06
CA SER A 237 -3.50 23.72 21.31
C SER A 237 -4.35 23.59 20.05
N PRO A 238 -5.25 22.58 19.94
CA PRO A 238 -6.19 22.43 18.82
C PRO A 238 -6.97 23.71 18.53
N THR A 239 -7.51 24.35 19.55
CA THR A 239 -8.24 25.63 19.42
C THR A 239 -7.39 26.77 18.87
N LYS A 240 -6.10 26.86 19.26
CA LYS A 240 -5.20 27.88 18.75
C LYS A 240 -4.80 27.57 17.30
N TYR A 241 -4.60 26.30 16.98
CA TYR A 241 -4.32 25.84 15.62
C TYR A 241 -5.44 26.27 14.66
N LEU A 242 -6.70 26.04 15.02
CA LEU A 242 -7.87 26.47 14.26
C LEU A 242 -7.90 27.97 14.01
N LYS A 243 -7.78 28.77 15.07
CA LYS A 243 -7.77 30.25 14.94
C LYS A 243 -6.66 30.77 14.04
N SER A 244 -5.57 30.03 13.88
CA SER A 244 -4.49 30.38 12.95
C SER A 244 -4.85 30.06 11.49
N GLN A 245 -5.61 28.98 11.26
CA GLN A 245 -6.11 28.62 9.93
C GLN A 245 -7.19 29.59 9.44
N ASP A 246 -8.13 30.01 10.30
CA ASP A 246 -9.14 31.02 9.95
C ASP A 246 -8.52 32.32 9.46
N LYS A 247 -7.39 32.76 10.03
CA LYS A 247 -6.68 33.96 9.58
C LYS A 247 -6.07 33.81 8.19
N VAL A 248 -5.63 32.61 7.81
CA VAL A 248 -5.06 32.33 6.48
C VAL A 248 -6.17 32.32 5.43
N HIS A 249 -7.34 31.76 5.75
CA HIS A 249 -8.50 31.74 4.85
C HIS A 249 -9.14 33.11 4.63
N LEU A 250 -9.06 34.01 5.61
CA LEU A 250 -9.58 35.40 5.48
C LEU A 250 -8.65 36.30 4.63
N THR A 251 -7.43 35.88 4.35
CA THR A 251 -6.46 36.61 3.52
C THR A 251 -6.35 36.09 2.09
N ASP A 252 -7.14 35.06 1.72
CA ASP A 252 -7.21 34.55 0.35
C ASP A 252 -8.15 35.44 -0.50
N PRO A 253 -7.64 36.17 -1.51
CA PRO A 253 -8.45 37.10 -2.34
C PRO A 253 -9.55 36.42 -3.14
N GLY A 254 -9.39 35.12 -3.48
CA GLY A 254 -10.35 34.39 -4.33
C GLY A 254 -11.66 34.02 -3.66
N ARG A 255 -11.77 34.08 -2.33
CA ARG A 255 -13.00 33.73 -1.60
C ARG A 255 -13.91 34.93 -1.33
N ARG A 256 -13.38 36.14 -1.44
CA ARG A 256 -14.20 37.38 -1.29
C ARG A 256 -15.18 37.62 -2.44
N GLU A 257 -14.93 37.04 -3.61
CA GLU A 257 -15.86 37.17 -4.75
C GLU A 257 -17.06 36.24 -4.62
N LEU A 258 -16.90 35.02 -4.07
CA LEU A 258 -17.98 34.05 -3.88
C LEU A 258 -18.99 34.44 -2.78
N ASP A 259 -18.51 35.07 -1.70
CA ASP A 259 -19.37 35.52 -0.59
C ASP A 259 -20.18 36.79 -0.95
N LEU A 260 -19.76 37.56 -1.96
CA LEU A 260 -20.48 38.73 -2.46
C LEU A 260 -21.57 38.34 -3.47
N GLU A 261 -21.36 37.29 -4.26
CA GLU A 261 -22.40 36.79 -5.20
C GLU A 261 -23.57 36.12 -4.46
N GLN A 262 -23.29 35.37 -3.37
CA GLN A 262 -24.37 34.73 -2.58
C GLN A 262 -25.22 35.74 -1.78
N LYS A 263 -24.71 36.93 -1.43
CA LYS A 263 -25.46 37.96 -0.74
C LYS A 263 -26.35 38.82 -1.67
N THR A 264 -26.08 38.77 -2.97
CA THR A 264 -26.87 39.51 -3.97
C THR A 264 -28.10 38.75 -4.41
N ASP A 265 -28.10 37.42 -4.30
CA ASP A 265 -29.25 36.56 -4.65
C ASP A 265 -30.32 36.45 -3.54
N GLU A 266 -29.99 36.87 -2.28
CA GLU A 266 -30.98 36.92 -1.17
C GLU A 266 -31.74 38.27 -1.06
N ILE A 267 -31.48 39.25 -1.94
CA ILE A 267 -32.09 40.59 -1.89
C ILE A 267 -32.93 40.91 -3.16
N MET A 268 -33.08 39.95 -4.08
CA MET A 268 -34.02 40.03 -5.17
C MET A 268 -35.08 38.95 -5.05
#